data_0422b296f6dddbfe5fd35a9269907f2f
#
_entry.id   0422b296f6dddbfe5fd35a9269907f2f
#
_cell.length_a   1.000
_cell.length_b   1.000
_cell.length_c   1.000
_cell.angle_alpha   90.00
_cell.angle_beta   90.00
_cell.angle_gamma   90.00
#
_symmetry.space_group_name_H-M   'P 1'
#
loop_
_entity.id
_entity.type
_entity.pdbx_description
1 polymer ?
#
loop_
_entity_poly.entity_id
_entity_poly.type
_entity_poly.pdbx_seq_one_letter_code
_entity_poly.pdbx_strand_id
1 'polypeptide(L)'
;MIDIVDNYLPEKQFFELFNHMKDFSFDWHLSGIVSNEITSNPILNWQFCHVFYRMHEHRRTFPLLIPTLRKINPVALLRIKANLSLATTEIEEGGMHIDVEGEDVPDCVRTSILYMN
;
A
#
# COMPACT_ATOMS: atom_id res chain seq x y z
N MET A 1 13.70 -12.67 -5.31
CA MET A 1 12.71 -13.34 -6.19
C MET A 1 11.42 -12.53 -6.11
N ILE A 2 10.82 -12.21 -7.25
CA ILE A 2 9.53 -11.51 -7.34
C ILE A 2 8.51 -12.51 -7.86
N ASP A 3 7.42 -12.69 -7.11
CA ASP A 3 6.30 -13.53 -7.51
C ASP A 3 5.11 -12.65 -7.88
N ILE A 4 4.53 -12.87 -9.04
CA ILE A 4 3.35 -12.16 -9.52
C ILE A 4 2.19 -13.15 -9.54
N VAL A 5 1.10 -12.82 -8.86
CA VAL A 5 -0.08 -13.66 -8.77
C VAL A 5 -1.32 -12.88 -9.21
N ASP A 6 -1.89 -13.26 -10.33
CA ASP A 6 -3.14 -12.70 -10.82
C ASP A 6 -4.34 -13.20 -10.01
N ASN A 7 -5.37 -12.37 -9.93
CA ASN A 7 -6.61 -12.69 -9.23
C ASN A 7 -6.38 -13.19 -7.79
N TYR A 8 -5.47 -12.51 -7.08
CA TYR A 8 -5.03 -12.93 -5.75
C TYR A 8 -6.18 -13.07 -4.76
N LEU A 9 -7.14 -12.14 -4.75
CA LEU A 9 -8.36 -12.25 -3.96
C LEU A 9 -9.52 -12.77 -4.80
N PRO A 10 -10.45 -13.55 -4.21
CA PRO A 10 -11.73 -13.80 -4.82
C PRO A 10 -12.44 -12.49 -5.17
N GLU A 11 -13.11 -12.45 -6.31
CA GLU A 11 -13.72 -11.25 -6.88
C GLU A 11 -14.60 -10.49 -5.87
N LYS A 12 -15.44 -11.21 -5.13
CA LYS A 12 -16.27 -10.62 -4.08
C LYS A 12 -15.46 -9.87 -3.02
N GLN A 13 -14.40 -10.48 -2.52
CA GLN A 13 -13.54 -9.89 -1.48
C GLN A 13 -12.76 -8.69 -2.03
N PHE A 14 -12.31 -8.77 -3.27
CA PHE A 14 -11.67 -7.66 -3.97
C PHE A 14 -12.61 -6.46 -4.05
N PHE A 15 -13.84 -6.65 -4.55
CA PHE A 15 -14.80 -5.55 -4.68
C PHE A 15 -15.29 -5.01 -3.34
N GLU A 16 -15.40 -5.82 -2.30
CA GLU A 16 -15.69 -5.34 -0.96
C GLU A 16 -14.61 -4.37 -0.48
N LEU A 17 -13.34 -4.75 -0.57
CA LEU A 17 -12.21 -3.88 -0.21
C LEU A 17 -12.17 -2.62 -1.08
N PHE A 18 -12.25 -2.78 -2.39
CA PHE A 18 -12.22 -1.69 -3.36
C PHE A 18 -13.32 -0.65 -3.13
N ASN A 19 -14.55 -1.10 -2.90
CA ASN A 19 -15.67 -0.22 -2.65
C ASN A 19 -15.54 0.54 -1.32
N HIS A 20 -15.01 -0.11 -0.28
CA HIS A 20 -14.70 0.58 0.97
C HIS A 20 -13.64 1.66 0.80
N MET A 21 -12.60 1.39 0.01
CA MET A 21 -11.53 2.37 -0.26
C MET A 21 -11.98 3.54 -1.14
N LYS A 22 -13.04 3.36 -1.94
CA LYS A 22 -13.68 4.41 -2.74
C LYS A 22 -14.75 5.20 -2.00
N ASP A 23 -15.20 4.70 -0.85
CA ASP A 23 -16.25 5.37 -0.09
C ASP A 23 -15.78 6.72 0.44
N PHE A 24 -16.68 7.68 0.44
CA PHE A 24 -16.41 9.04 0.91
C PHE A 24 -15.92 9.11 2.36
N SER A 25 -16.30 8.16 3.17
CA SER A 25 -15.88 8.06 4.59
C SER A 25 -14.49 7.44 4.78
N PHE A 26 -13.83 6.97 3.71
CA PHE A 26 -12.49 6.39 3.82
C PHE A 26 -11.43 7.49 3.92
N ASP A 27 -10.61 7.44 4.96
CA ASP A 27 -9.65 8.51 5.29
C ASP A 27 -8.41 8.41 4.41
N TRP A 28 -8.34 9.21 3.37
CA TRP A 28 -7.12 9.41 2.61
C TRP A 28 -6.37 10.66 3.11
N HIS A 29 -5.09 10.52 3.42
CA HIS A 29 -4.24 11.60 3.88
C HIS A 29 -3.18 11.93 2.83
N LEU A 30 -3.04 13.21 2.50
CA LEU A 30 -2.01 13.65 1.57
C LEU A 30 -0.61 13.41 2.16
N SER A 31 0.25 12.74 1.41
CA SER A 31 1.67 12.60 1.66
C SER A 31 2.46 13.34 0.59
N GLY A 32 3.25 14.33 1.00
CA GLY A 32 3.97 15.20 0.07
C GLY A 32 5.33 14.67 -0.39
N ILE A 33 5.79 13.51 0.12
CA ILE A 33 7.08 12.93 -0.25
C ILE A 33 6.92 11.44 -0.42
N VAL A 34 7.13 10.97 -1.65
CA VAL A 34 7.13 9.53 -2.00
C VAL A 34 8.55 9.00 -2.05
N SER A 35 9.48 9.80 -2.58
CA SER A 35 10.88 9.46 -2.77
C SER A 35 11.75 10.69 -2.53
N ASN A 36 12.95 10.48 -2.01
CA ASN A 36 13.96 11.53 -1.88
C ASN A 36 14.66 11.86 -3.21
N GLU A 37 14.41 11.10 -4.26
CA GLU A 37 14.93 11.40 -5.59
C GLU A 37 14.23 12.63 -6.18
N ILE A 38 15.03 13.50 -6.79
CA ILE A 38 14.51 14.66 -7.52
C ILE A 38 13.92 14.14 -8.82
N THR A 39 12.59 14.26 -8.94
CA THR A 39 11.89 13.95 -10.18
C THR A 39 11.64 15.24 -10.98
N SER A 40 11.58 15.12 -12.29
CA SER A 40 11.25 16.24 -13.18
C SER A 40 9.80 16.70 -13.02
N ASN A 41 8.93 15.84 -12.49
CA ASN A 41 7.53 16.13 -12.28
C ASN A 41 7.20 16.11 -10.78
N PRO A 42 6.98 17.27 -10.13
CA PRO A 42 6.68 17.36 -8.70
C PRO A 42 5.42 16.59 -8.28
N ILE A 43 4.46 16.36 -9.19
CA ILE A 43 3.22 15.62 -8.91
C ILE A 43 3.53 14.17 -8.55
N LEU A 44 4.60 13.60 -9.07
CA LEU A 44 5.02 12.23 -8.76
C LEU A 44 5.41 12.02 -7.29
N ASN A 45 5.77 13.09 -6.60
CA ASN A 45 6.08 13.05 -5.17
C ASN A 45 4.85 13.19 -4.28
N TRP A 46 3.67 13.34 -4.85
CA TRP A 46 2.43 13.46 -4.12
C TRP A 46 1.61 12.19 -4.26
N GLN A 47 1.19 11.66 -3.13
CA GLN A 47 0.25 10.56 -3.08
C GLN A 47 -0.67 10.72 -1.87
N PHE A 48 -1.80 10.06 -1.91
CA PHE A 48 -2.63 9.89 -0.73
C PHE A 48 -2.31 8.54 -0.09
N CYS A 49 -2.27 8.52 1.22
CA CYS A 49 -2.00 7.31 1.98
C CYS A 49 -3.09 7.05 3.01
N HIS A 50 -3.36 5.79 3.25
CA HIS A 50 -4.12 5.32 4.40
C HIS A 50 -3.33 4.25 5.12
N VAL A 51 -3.12 4.38 6.42
CA VAL A 51 -2.40 3.41 7.23
C VAL A 51 -3.41 2.50 7.92
N PHE A 52 -3.40 1.20 7.60
CA PHE A 52 -4.22 0.19 8.28
C PHE A 52 -3.56 -0.34 9.54
N TYR A 53 -2.23 -0.46 9.52
CA TYR A 53 -1.45 -1.02 10.62
C TYR A 53 -0.04 -0.42 10.64
N ARG A 54 0.44 -0.07 11.83
CA ARG A 54 1.81 0.40 12.05
C ARG A 54 2.18 0.29 13.53
N MET A 55 3.39 -0.17 13.83
CA MET A 55 3.97 -0.19 15.18
C MET A 55 3.05 -0.84 16.22
N HIS A 56 2.55 -2.04 15.89
CA HIS A 56 1.62 -2.83 16.72
C HIS A 56 0.22 -2.22 16.93
N GLU A 57 -0.08 -1.10 16.26
CA GLU A 57 -1.40 -0.49 16.29
C GLU A 57 -2.14 -0.74 14.98
N HIS A 58 -3.40 -1.15 15.10
CA HIS A 58 -4.31 -1.26 13.95
C HIS A 58 -5.36 -0.15 13.96
N ARG A 59 -5.70 0.33 12.79
CA ARG A 59 -6.78 1.30 12.60
C ARG A 59 -8.14 0.60 12.51
N ARG A 60 -9.22 1.37 12.63
CA ARG A 60 -10.60 0.88 12.53
C ARG A 60 -10.87 0.11 11.23
N THR A 61 -10.18 0.46 10.16
CA THR A 61 -10.31 -0.15 8.83
C THR A 61 -9.51 -1.45 8.67
N PHE A 62 -8.65 -1.81 9.62
CA PHE A 62 -7.82 -3.02 9.58
C PHE A 62 -8.62 -4.32 9.30
N PRO A 63 -9.83 -4.53 9.85
CA PRO A 63 -10.63 -5.72 9.58
C PRO A 63 -10.93 -5.98 8.10
N LEU A 64 -10.93 -4.94 7.25
CA LEU A 64 -11.12 -5.07 5.81
C LEU A 64 -10.02 -5.91 5.14
N LEU A 65 -8.84 -5.98 5.76
CA LEU A 65 -7.69 -6.71 5.24
C LEU A 65 -7.61 -8.17 5.71
N ILE A 66 -8.49 -8.61 6.61
CA ILE A 66 -8.45 -9.97 7.16
C ILE A 66 -8.46 -11.06 6.06
N PRO A 67 -9.29 -10.97 5.00
CA PRO A 67 -9.25 -11.96 3.93
C PRO A 67 -7.88 -12.04 3.23
N THR A 68 -7.27 -10.89 2.96
CA THR A 68 -5.93 -10.79 2.36
C THR A 68 -4.87 -11.37 3.28
N LEU A 69 -4.89 -10.99 4.56
CA LEU A 69 -3.93 -11.45 5.56
C LEU A 69 -4.01 -12.95 5.82
N ARG A 70 -5.22 -13.50 5.85
CA ARG A 70 -5.40 -14.97 5.96
C ARG A 70 -4.75 -15.72 4.81
N LYS A 71 -4.75 -15.14 3.62
CA LYS A 71 -4.15 -15.76 2.43
C LYS A 71 -2.62 -15.59 2.42
N ILE A 72 -2.10 -14.42 2.82
CA ILE A 72 -0.66 -14.19 2.97
C ILE A 72 -0.08 -15.01 4.11
N ASN A 73 -0.85 -15.17 5.20
CA ASN A 73 -0.46 -15.87 6.43
C ASN A 73 0.89 -15.38 7.00
N PRO A 74 1.05 -14.08 7.28
CA PRO A 74 2.30 -13.54 7.76
C PRO A 74 2.58 -13.96 9.19
N VAL A 75 3.84 -14.19 9.54
CA VAL A 75 4.27 -14.49 10.91
C VAL A 75 4.14 -13.25 11.79
N ALA A 76 4.47 -12.08 11.25
CA ALA A 76 4.35 -10.79 11.91
C ALA A 76 4.10 -9.68 10.89
N LEU A 77 3.55 -8.57 11.35
CA LEU A 77 3.29 -7.40 10.53
C LEU A 77 4.14 -6.23 11.02
N LEU A 78 4.79 -5.54 10.11
CA LEU A 78 5.51 -4.28 10.38
C LEU A 78 4.63 -3.08 10.06
N ARG A 79 4.11 -3.03 8.84
CA ARG A 79 3.28 -1.94 8.35
C ARG A 79 2.35 -2.43 7.25
N ILE A 80 1.14 -1.90 7.23
CA ILE A 80 0.21 -2.03 6.10
C ILE A 80 -0.34 -0.65 5.78
N LYS A 81 -0.16 -0.22 4.55
CA LYS A 81 -0.69 1.04 4.03
C LYS A 81 -1.31 0.84 2.66
N ALA A 82 -2.29 1.67 2.32
CA ALA A 82 -2.71 1.88 0.94
C ALA A 82 -2.10 3.17 0.42
N ASN A 83 -1.73 3.18 -0.85
CA ASN A 83 -1.30 4.36 -1.58
C ASN A 83 -2.27 4.61 -2.73
N LEU A 84 -2.67 5.86 -2.90
CA LEU A 84 -3.46 6.33 -4.03
C LEU A 84 -2.66 7.38 -4.77
N SER A 85 -2.18 7.04 -5.95
CA SER A 85 -1.46 7.96 -6.83
C SER A 85 -2.42 8.75 -7.71
N LEU A 86 -2.02 9.96 -8.07
CA LEU A 86 -2.76 10.77 -9.02
C LEU A 86 -2.63 10.18 -10.44
N ALA A 87 -3.69 10.27 -11.21
CA ALA A 87 -3.65 9.90 -12.61
C ALA A 87 -2.78 10.88 -13.40
N THR A 88 -1.97 10.35 -14.30
CA THR A 88 -1.16 11.11 -15.26
C THR A 88 -1.60 10.79 -16.69
N THR A 89 -1.34 11.68 -17.63
CA THR A 89 -1.69 11.50 -19.04
C THR A 89 -0.76 10.52 -19.76
N GLU A 90 0.43 10.33 -19.20
CA GLU A 90 1.46 9.44 -19.73
C GLU A 90 1.97 8.53 -18.60
N ILE A 91 2.66 7.45 -18.98
CA ILE A 91 3.34 6.61 -18.02
C ILE A 91 4.53 7.38 -17.47
N GLU A 92 4.55 7.59 -16.17
CA GLU A 92 5.62 8.27 -15.47
C GLU A 92 6.36 7.28 -14.58
N GLU A 93 7.69 7.31 -14.64
CA GLU A 93 8.53 6.50 -13.80
C GLU A 93 8.89 7.26 -12.53
N GLY A 94 8.52 6.73 -11.38
CA GLY A 94 8.86 7.29 -10.06
C GLY A 94 10.28 6.93 -9.63
N GLY A 95 10.82 7.70 -8.67
CA GLY A 95 12.11 7.40 -8.07
C GLY A 95 12.11 6.06 -7.30
N MET A 96 13.25 5.39 -7.34
CA MET A 96 13.48 4.17 -6.56
C MET A 96 13.51 4.49 -5.06
N HIS A 97 12.83 3.70 -4.27
CA HIS A 97 12.83 3.85 -2.82
C HIS A 97 12.66 2.50 -2.11
N ILE A 98 12.99 2.48 -0.85
CA ILE A 98 12.77 1.34 0.05
C ILE A 98 11.60 1.69 0.97
N ASP A 99 10.63 0.79 1.09
CA ASP A 99 9.41 1.04 1.88
C ASP A 99 9.65 1.01 3.39
N VAL A 100 10.63 0.26 3.84
CA VAL A 100 10.96 0.11 5.26
C VAL A 100 12.47 0.19 5.41
N GLU A 101 12.94 1.24 6.09
CA GLU A 101 14.34 1.46 6.41
C GLU A 101 14.53 1.47 7.92
N GLY A 102 15.67 1.01 8.40
CA GLY A 102 16.08 1.06 9.80
C GLY A 102 17.02 -0.07 10.18
N GLU A 103 17.85 0.18 11.18
CA GLU A 103 18.81 -0.80 11.71
C GLU A 103 18.11 -2.01 12.36
N ASP A 104 16.85 -1.82 12.79
CA ASP A 104 16.05 -2.86 13.45
C ASP A 104 15.14 -3.64 12.48
N VAL A 105 15.27 -3.43 11.17
CA VAL A 105 14.48 -4.16 10.18
C VAL A 105 15.12 -5.53 9.94
N PRO A 106 14.42 -6.64 10.24
CA PRO A 106 14.98 -7.97 10.03
C PRO A 106 15.27 -8.25 8.55
N ASP A 107 16.35 -8.94 8.24
CA ASP A 107 16.73 -9.34 6.86
C ASP A 107 15.66 -10.21 6.17
N CYS A 108 14.73 -10.76 6.91
CA CYS A 108 13.64 -11.62 6.40
C CYS A 108 12.36 -10.86 6.05
N VAL A 109 12.38 -9.51 6.06
CA VAL A 109 11.19 -8.72 5.71
C VAL A 109 10.82 -8.94 4.24
N ARG A 110 9.53 -9.13 4.00
CA ARG A 110 8.94 -9.24 2.67
C ARG A 110 7.92 -8.14 2.47
N THR A 111 7.93 -7.53 1.32
CA THR A 111 6.91 -6.58 0.86
C THR A 111 5.96 -7.29 -0.09
N SER A 112 4.67 -7.14 0.14
CA SER A 112 3.62 -7.60 -0.75
C SER A 112 2.78 -6.40 -1.20
N ILE A 113 2.50 -6.31 -2.49
CA ILE A 113 1.71 -5.23 -3.09
C ILE A 113 0.46 -5.85 -3.71
N LEU A 114 -0.70 -5.35 -3.29
CA LEU A 114 -1.99 -5.67 -3.92
C LEU A 114 -2.43 -4.47 -4.76
N TYR A 115 -2.47 -4.64 -6.07
CA TYR A 115 -3.00 -3.64 -6.99
C TYR A 115 -4.51 -3.69 -6.99
N MET A 116 -5.15 -2.50 -6.92
CA MET A 116 -6.60 -2.32 -6.81
C MET A 116 -7.19 -1.60 -8.04
N ASN A 117 -6.54 -1.72 -9.18
CA ASN A 117 -6.96 -1.08 -10.44
C ASN A 117 -8.01 -1.92 -11.17
#